data_d6faff7f22c8876085069df710c2a200
#
_entry.id   d6faff7f22c8876085069df710c2a200
#
_cell.length_a   1.000
_cell.length_b   1.000
_cell.length_c   1.000
_cell.angle_alpha   90.00
_cell.angle_beta   90.00
_cell.angle_gamma   90.00
#
_symmetry.space_group_name_H-M   'P 1'
#
loop_
_entity.id
_entity.type
_entity.pdbx_description
1 polymer ?
#
loop_
_entity_poly.entity_id
_entity_poly.type
_entity_poly.pdbx_seq_one_letter_code
_entity_poly.pdbx_strand_id
1 'polypeptide(L)'
;MPSRSASALTLLVVSLTLRIPAGLPAQSPTRVTSRATTPATTPTRQPNPMGVIPVLEYHLVGDRESRWSRHRDRFAQDLALLHARGYRPITVRQLVEKRIDVGPGLSPVVITFDDASPGQFRYVRRGETLVVDPTSALGIWEAFAAKHPEWKGRAVFCMLPSATEGHAFFGDKGIQGQATAWRLPKVRYLAEQGHELCSHTLWHANLGKMSDTGVQEQIARAQLAVDSAGTGVQMRTLALPLGIWPKNRALLRSGSWTDPRSKRTTRYTLDAILMVAGGPSPSPFDPRFDPMAIPRVQVVGNALEQLLDRLEATGTRYVAGR
;
A
#
# COMPACT_ATOMS: atom_id res chain seq x y z
N MET A 1 24.36 1.96 -67.56
CA MET A 1 24.02 0.82 -68.43
C MET A 1 25.03 -0.27 -68.23
N PRO A 2 24.73 -1.52 -68.22
CA PRO A 2 23.50 -2.30 -68.35
C PRO A 2 23.22 -3.13 -67.08
N SER A 3 22.28 -4.04 -66.83
CA SER A 3 21.12 -4.58 -67.55
C SER A 3 20.31 -5.39 -66.50
N ARG A 4 19.03 -5.46 -66.74
CA ARG A 4 18.05 -6.22 -65.95
C ARG A 4 18.22 -7.74 -66.15
N SER A 5 17.96 -8.53 -65.10
CA SER A 5 17.50 -9.91 -65.29
C SER A 5 16.40 -10.20 -64.27
N ALA A 6 15.20 -10.41 -64.79
CA ALA A 6 14.05 -10.91 -64.04
C ALA A 6 14.06 -12.44 -64.08
N SER A 7 13.92 -13.08 -62.95
CA SER A 7 13.65 -14.53 -62.85
C SER A 7 12.24 -14.74 -62.38
N ALA A 8 11.42 -15.32 -63.24
CA ALA A 8 10.05 -15.74 -62.91
C ALA A 8 10.08 -17.03 -62.12
N LEU A 9 9.37 -17.05 -60.99
CA LEU A 9 9.16 -18.26 -60.15
C LEU A 9 7.76 -18.82 -60.47
N THR A 10 7.75 -19.99 -61.09
CA THR A 10 6.55 -20.74 -61.47
C THR A 10 5.94 -21.41 -60.22
N LEU A 11 4.68 -21.06 -59.90
CA LEU A 11 3.93 -21.75 -58.83
C LEU A 11 3.38 -23.08 -59.36
N LEU A 12 3.78 -24.17 -58.75
CA LEU A 12 3.21 -25.50 -58.96
C LEU A 12 2.10 -25.73 -57.97
N VAL A 13 0.81 -25.74 -58.41
CA VAL A 13 -0.35 -26.09 -57.57
C VAL A 13 -0.51 -27.61 -57.60
N VAL A 14 -0.27 -28.25 -56.45
CA VAL A 14 -0.57 -29.68 -56.26
C VAL A 14 -1.89 -29.79 -55.53
N SER A 15 -2.92 -30.23 -56.25
CA SER A 15 -4.24 -30.53 -55.69
C SER A 15 -4.25 -31.90 -55.03
N LEU A 16 -4.32 -31.94 -53.71
CA LEU A 16 -4.46 -33.15 -52.91
C LEU A 16 -5.95 -33.39 -52.61
N THR A 17 -6.56 -34.37 -53.27
CA THR A 17 -7.95 -34.82 -53.01
C THR A 17 -7.97 -35.76 -51.82
N LEU A 18 -8.51 -35.25 -50.71
CA LEU A 18 -8.74 -36.06 -49.49
C LEU A 18 -10.07 -36.85 -49.59
N ARG A 19 -9.99 -38.15 -49.60
CA ARG A 19 -11.18 -39.04 -49.51
C ARG A 19 -11.56 -39.18 -48.05
N ILE A 20 -12.79 -38.80 -47.69
CA ILE A 20 -13.37 -38.99 -46.36
C ILE A 20 -14.06 -40.36 -46.31
N PRO A 21 -13.73 -41.27 -45.36
CA PRO A 21 -14.51 -42.45 -45.11
C PRO A 21 -15.78 -42.10 -44.31
N ALA A 22 -16.92 -42.62 -44.73
CA ALA A 22 -18.19 -42.48 -44.07
C ALA A 22 -18.30 -43.39 -42.84
N GLY A 23 -18.90 -42.89 -41.77
CA GLY A 23 -19.59 -43.72 -40.77
C GLY A 23 -18.90 -43.88 -39.42
N LEU A 24 -19.13 -43.00 -38.50
CA LEU A 24 -19.14 -43.29 -37.06
C LEU A 24 -20.48 -42.77 -36.46
N PRO A 25 -21.11 -43.48 -35.53
CA PRO A 25 -22.40 -43.11 -34.98
C PRO A 25 -22.25 -41.87 -34.05
N ALA A 26 -23.22 -40.96 -34.13
CA ALA A 26 -23.35 -39.78 -33.29
C ALA A 26 -23.48 -40.18 -31.81
N GLN A 27 -22.48 -39.84 -31.01
CA GLN A 27 -22.60 -39.86 -29.56
C GLN A 27 -23.34 -38.59 -29.11
N SER A 28 -24.47 -38.80 -28.43
CA SER A 28 -25.25 -37.72 -27.81
C SER A 28 -24.36 -36.89 -26.84
N PRO A 29 -24.46 -35.56 -26.80
CA PRO A 29 -23.69 -34.74 -25.90
C PRO A 29 -24.14 -35.00 -24.46
N THR A 30 -23.28 -35.59 -23.65
CA THR A 30 -23.45 -35.68 -22.21
C THR A 30 -23.55 -34.27 -21.64
N ARG A 31 -24.71 -33.94 -21.11
CA ARG A 31 -24.97 -32.65 -20.45
C ARG A 31 -24.11 -32.54 -19.21
N VAL A 32 -22.95 -31.85 -19.35
CA VAL A 32 -22.13 -31.44 -18.20
C VAL A 32 -22.98 -30.42 -17.43
N THR A 33 -23.64 -30.89 -16.38
CA THR A 33 -24.24 -30.00 -15.39
C THR A 33 -23.10 -29.25 -14.69
N SER A 34 -22.92 -27.99 -15.07
CA SER A 34 -22.05 -27.07 -14.33
C SER A 34 -22.61 -26.96 -12.92
N ARG A 35 -21.92 -27.61 -11.99
CA ARG A 35 -22.19 -27.47 -10.55
C ARG A 35 -21.94 -25.99 -10.23
N ALA A 36 -23.04 -25.24 -10.04
CA ALA A 36 -22.92 -23.86 -9.55
C ALA A 36 -22.11 -23.89 -8.25
N THR A 37 -20.94 -23.30 -8.27
CA THR A 37 -20.15 -23.07 -7.07
C THR A 37 -20.96 -22.12 -6.19
N THR A 38 -21.57 -22.66 -5.16
CA THR A 38 -22.21 -21.87 -4.09
C THR A 38 -21.15 -20.87 -3.60
N PRO A 39 -21.48 -19.56 -3.51
CA PRO A 39 -20.57 -18.60 -2.91
C PRO A 39 -20.19 -19.10 -1.52
N ALA A 40 -18.89 -19.16 -1.23
CA ALA A 40 -18.43 -19.53 0.11
C ALA A 40 -19.11 -18.59 1.11
N THR A 41 -20.03 -19.11 1.90
CA THR A 41 -20.65 -18.37 3.00
C THR A 41 -19.54 -18.00 3.98
N THR A 42 -19.20 -16.71 4.04
CA THR A 42 -18.31 -16.18 5.08
C THR A 42 -18.90 -16.63 6.43
N PRO A 43 -18.12 -17.28 7.31
CA PRO A 43 -18.64 -17.71 8.61
C PRO A 43 -19.25 -16.49 9.31
N THR A 44 -20.49 -16.63 9.80
CA THR A 44 -21.18 -15.57 10.52
C THR A 44 -20.47 -15.37 11.86
N ARG A 45 -19.47 -14.47 11.88
CA ARG A 45 -18.74 -14.12 13.10
C ARG A 45 -19.63 -13.25 13.97
N GLN A 46 -19.60 -13.47 15.28
CA GLN A 46 -20.27 -12.59 16.24
C GLN A 46 -19.60 -11.21 16.24
N PRO A 47 -20.36 -10.12 16.26
CA PRO A 47 -19.81 -8.76 16.38
C PRO A 47 -18.92 -8.61 17.60
N ASN A 48 -17.76 -7.97 17.42
CA ASN A 48 -16.83 -7.65 18.50
C ASN A 48 -16.24 -6.26 18.27
N PRO A 49 -16.97 -5.18 18.55
CA PRO A 49 -16.49 -3.81 18.32
C PRO A 49 -15.34 -3.39 19.24
N MET A 50 -15.11 -4.13 20.33
CA MET A 50 -14.03 -3.90 21.27
C MET A 50 -12.75 -4.69 20.93
N GLY A 51 -12.80 -5.53 19.91
CA GLY A 51 -11.69 -6.36 19.50
C GLY A 51 -10.53 -5.56 18.90
N VAL A 52 -9.37 -6.18 18.80
CA VAL A 52 -8.17 -5.51 18.27
C VAL A 52 -8.14 -5.47 16.74
N ILE A 53 -7.48 -4.44 16.22
CA ILE A 53 -7.35 -4.17 14.79
C ILE A 53 -5.87 -4.26 14.41
N PRO A 54 -5.48 -5.12 13.44
CA PRO A 54 -4.13 -5.11 12.92
C PRO A 54 -3.81 -3.79 12.20
N VAL A 55 -2.75 -3.11 12.64
CA VAL A 55 -2.12 -2.00 11.92
C VAL A 55 -0.77 -2.52 11.44
N LEU A 56 -0.68 -2.84 10.15
CA LEU A 56 0.46 -3.53 9.56
C LEU A 56 1.49 -2.54 9.05
N GLU A 57 2.76 -2.87 9.28
CA GLU A 57 3.90 -2.06 8.87
C GLU A 57 4.73 -2.80 7.84
N TYR A 58 4.85 -2.20 6.67
CA TYR A 58 5.76 -2.62 5.59
C TYR A 58 6.79 -1.51 5.36
N HIS A 59 8.04 -1.91 5.08
CA HIS A 59 9.09 -1.00 4.64
C HIS A 59 9.39 -1.24 3.16
N LEU A 60 10.44 -1.98 2.84
CA LEU A 60 10.76 -2.32 1.46
C LEU A 60 9.85 -3.44 0.93
N VAL A 61 9.44 -3.34 -0.33
CA VAL A 61 8.83 -4.45 -1.07
C VAL A 61 9.67 -4.71 -2.32
N GLY A 62 10.15 -5.93 -2.51
CA GLY A 62 11.09 -6.23 -3.59
C GLY A 62 11.37 -7.72 -3.76
N ASP A 63 12.58 -8.06 -4.26
CA ASP A 63 12.97 -9.43 -4.58
C ASP A 63 13.58 -10.20 -3.39
N ARG A 64 13.68 -9.57 -2.23
CA ARG A 64 14.30 -10.16 -1.05
C ARG A 64 13.34 -10.11 0.14
N GLU A 65 13.36 -11.20 0.93
CA GLU A 65 12.72 -11.24 2.23
C GLU A 65 13.79 -10.95 3.29
N SER A 66 13.50 -9.99 4.19
CA SER A 66 14.36 -9.68 5.33
C SER A 66 13.53 -8.98 6.42
N ARG A 67 14.16 -8.59 7.54
CA ARG A 67 13.50 -7.82 8.58
C ARG A 67 12.81 -6.53 8.06
N TRP A 68 13.40 -5.89 7.03
CA TRP A 68 12.93 -4.62 6.50
C TRP A 68 12.44 -4.71 5.05
N SER A 69 12.36 -5.92 4.50
CA SER A 69 11.93 -6.13 3.12
C SER A 69 10.99 -7.32 3.02
N ARG A 70 9.81 -7.07 2.48
CA ARG A 70 8.84 -8.12 2.12
C ARG A 70 9.04 -8.51 0.66
N HIS A 71 9.19 -9.82 0.39
CA HIS A 71 9.21 -10.30 -0.99
C HIS A 71 7.88 -9.98 -1.68
N ARG A 72 7.94 -9.49 -2.92
CA ARG A 72 6.75 -9.02 -3.66
C ARG A 72 5.65 -10.06 -3.79
N ASP A 73 6.01 -11.33 -4.02
CA ASP A 73 5.01 -12.41 -4.10
C ASP A 73 4.37 -12.69 -2.75
N ARG A 74 5.13 -12.55 -1.66
CA ARG A 74 4.57 -12.67 -0.32
C ARG A 74 3.66 -11.50 0.03
N PHE A 75 4.00 -10.29 -0.41
CA PHE A 75 3.10 -9.15 -0.26
C PHE A 75 1.77 -9.37 -1.00
N ALA A 76 1.81 -9.91 -2.22
CA ALA A 76 0.59 -10.30 -2.94
C ALA A 76 -0.22 -11.39 -2.19
N GLN A 77 0.48 -12.37 -1.59
CA GLN A 77 -0.14 -13.40 -0.75
C GLN A 77 -0.75 -12.82 0.53
N ASP A 78 -0.11 -11.82 1.14
CA ASP A 78 -0.64 -11.12 2.33
C ASP A 78 -1.98 -10.47 2.03
N LEU A 79 -2.12 -9.76 0.90
CA LEU A 79 -3.39 -9.15 0.48
C LEU A 79 -4.48 -10.21 0.29
N ALA A 80 -4.13 -11.31 -0.40
CA ALA A 80 -5.06 -12.43 -0.63
C ALA A 80 -5.47 -13.11 0.69
N LEU A 81 -4.53 -13.34 1.60
CA LEU A 81 -4.79 -13.91 2.91
C LEU A 81 -5.71 -13.04 3.75
N LEU A 82 -5.41 -11.74 3.84
CA LEU A 82 -6.25 -10.78 4.57
C LEU A 82 -7.69 -10.78 4.02
N HIS A 83 -7.83 -10.70 2.69
CA HIS A 83 -9.14 -10.73 2.06
C HIS A 83 -9.89 -12.04 2.35
N ALA A 84 -9.24 -13.20 2.18
CA ALA A 84 -9.83 -14.52 2.42
C ALA A 84 -10.25 -14.72 3.89
N ARG A 85 -9.49 -14.13 4.84
CA ARG A 85 -9.80 -14.14 6.27
C ARG A 85 -10.86 -13.11 6.67
N GLY A 86 -11.43 -12.37 5.69
CA GLY A 86 -12.49 -11.39 5.91
C GLY A 86 -12.00 -10.05 6.46
N TYR A 87 -10.73 -9.70 6.25
CA TYR A 87 -10.23 -8.36 6.53
C TYR A 87 -10.47 -7.42 5.35
N ARG A 88 -10.76 -6.15 5.66
CA ARG A 88 -10.91 -5.08 4.68
C ARG A 88 -10.08 -3.87 5.12
N PRO A 89 -9.38 -3.22 4.19
CA PRO A 89 -8.53 -2.10 4.55
C PRO A 89 -9.35 -0.87 4.91
N ILE A 90 -8.87 -0.18 5.94
CA ILE A 90 -9.25 1.19 6.30
C ILE A 90 -7.97 2.02 6.44
N THR A 91 -8.10 3.33 6.35
CA THR A 91 -6.97 4.25 6.59
C THR A 91 -6.77 4.51 8.09
N VAL A 92 -5.62 5.08 8.48
CA VAL A 92 -5.39 5.54 9.86
C VAL A 92 -6.40 6.63 10.22
N ARG A 93 -6.67 7.53 9.29
CA ARG A 93 -7.68 8.58 9.48
C ARG A 93 -9.05 7.99 9.82
N GLN A 94 -9.50 6.97 9.08
CA GLN A 94 -10.77 6.30 9.37
C GLN A 94 -10.76 5.62 10.73
N LEU A 95 -9.65 5.01 11.12
CA LEU A 95 -9.48 4.39 12.43
C LEU A 95 -9.66 5.43 13.55
N VAL A 96 -8.94 6.57 13.48
CA VAL A 96 -8.98 7.62 14.49
C VAL A 96 -10.34 8.33 14.54
N GLU A 97 -10.99 8.54 13.40
CA GLU A 97 -12.33 9.12 13.28
C GLU A 97 -13.45 8.13 13.66
N LYS A 98 -13.10 6.90 14.07
CA LYS A 98 -14.05 5.82 14.40
C LYS A 98 -14.98 5.43 13.23
N ARG A 99 -14.58 5.72 12.00
CA ARG A 99 -15.31 5.37 10.78
C ARG A 99 -14.88 4.01 10.26
N ILE A 100 -15.38 2.95 10.87
CA ILE A 100 -15.06 1.56 10.49
C ILE A 100 -16.08 1.10 9.43
N ASP A 101 -15.86 1.50 8.17
CA ASP A 101 -16.75 1.22 7.05
C ASP A 101 -16.45 -0.14 6.38
N VAL A 102 -16.44 -1.19 7.16
CA VAL A 102 -16.37 -2.58 6.68
C VAL A 102 -17.70 -3.28 6.89
N GLY A 103 -18.05 -4.20 5.99
CA GLY A 103 -19.33 -4.92 6.05
C GLY A 103 -19.48 -5.77 7.31
N PRO A 104 -20.74 -6.10 7.69
CA PRO A 104 -21.04 -6.97 8.84
C PRO A 104 -20.28 -8.29 8.79
N GLY A 105 -19.74 -8.74 9.92
CA GLY A 105 -18.96 -9.98 10.04
C GLY A 105 -17.52 -9.86 9.50
N LEU A 106 -17.14 -8.74 8.90
CA LEU A 106 -15.79 -8.43 8.43
C LEU A 106 -14.98 -7.68 9.50
N SER A 107 -13.68 -7.59 9.30
CA SER A 107 -12.76 -6.94 10.22
C SER A 107 -11.92 -5.90 9.48
N PRO A 108 -11.66 -4.73 10.10
CA PRO A 108 -10.75 -3.76 9.53
C PRO A 108 -9.29 -4.20 9.66
N VAL A 109 -8.46 -3.72 8.74
CA VAL A 109 -7.00 -3.76 8.79
C VAL A 109 -6.46 -2.43 8.26
N VAL A 110 -5.42 -1.91 8.89
CA VAL A 110 -4.67 -0.76 8.35
C VAL A 110 -3.36 -1.26 7.77
N ILE A 111 -3.00 -0.84 6.57
CA ILE A 111 -1.75 -1.23 5.91
C ILE A 111 -0.93 0.02 5.64
N THR A 112 0.23 0.12 6.27
CA THR A 112 1.11 1.28 6.21
C THR A 112 2.45 0.93 5.56
N PHE A 113 3.00 1.89 4.82
CA PHE A 113 4.31 1.78 4.17
C PHE A 113 5.21 2.91 4.65
N ASP A 114 6.30 2.59 5.34
CA ASP A 114 7.29 3.55 5.81
C ASP A 114 8.42 3.72 4.81
N ASP A 115 9.23 4.79 4.93
CA ASP A 115 10.45 5.11 4.17
C ASP A 115 10.25 5.60 2.73
N ALA A 116 9.06 5.57 2.16
CA ALA A 116 8.82 6.00 0.78
C ALA A 116 9.85 5.44 -0.24
N SER A 117 10.10 4.12 -0.18
CA SER A 117 11.09 3.45 -1.03
C SER A 117 10.61 3.23 -2.47
N PRO A 118 11.52 3.10 -3.46
CA PRO A 118 11.13 2.77 -4.83
C PRO A 118 10.37 1.45 -4.97
N GLY A 119 10.62 0.47 -4.08
CA GLY A 119 9.90 -0.80 -4.08
C GLY A 119 8.42 -0.66 -3.74
N GLN A 120 8.05 0.41 -3.05
CA GLN A 120 6.64 0.71 -2.74
C GLN A 120 5.92 1.34 -3.92
N PHE A 121 6.57 2.28 -4.62
CA PHE A 121 6.01 2.95 -5.77
C PHE A 121 7.10 3.31 -6.79
N ARG A 122 7.12 2.64 -7.93
CA ARG A 122 7.96 2.99 -9.07
C ARG A 122 7.12 3.33 -10.28
N TYR A 123 7.61 4.26 -11.09
CA TYR A 123 7.20 4.37 -12.47
C TYR A 123 8.15 3.59 -13.38
N VAL A 124 7.58 2.96 -14.41
CA VAL A 124 8.33 2.37 -15.53
C VAL A 124 7.81 2.94 -16.85
N ARG A 125 8.69 3.02 -17.85
CA ARG A 125 8.28 3.44 -19.18
C ARG A 125 7.71 2.26 -19.96
N ARG A 126 6.56 2.48 -20.60
CA ARG A 126 6.02 1.63 -21.67
C ARG A 126 5.85 2.50 -22.91
N GLY A 127 6.82 2.41 -23.83
CA GLY A 127 6.95 3.40 -24.91
C GLY A 127 7.19 4.80 -24.32
N GLU A 128 6.37 5.76 -24.69
CA GLU A 128 6.44 7.15 -24.17
C GLU A 128 5.66 7.37 -22.87
N THR A 129 4.84 6.41 -22.46
CA THR A 129 3.97 6.54 -21.27
C THR A 129 4.68 6.07 -20.01
N LEU A 130 4.48 6.82 -18.91
CA LEU A 130 4.83 6.38 -17.58
C LEU A 130 3.65 5.61 -16.99
N VAL A 131 3.92 4.41 -16.47
CA VAL A 131 2.94 3.58 -15.78
C VAL A 131 3.48 3.15 -14.42
N VAL A 132 2.57 2.86 -13.47
CA VAL A 132 2.96 2.24 -12.20
C VAL A 132 3.60 0.87 -12.51
N ASP A 133 4.77 0.61 -11.92
CA ASP A 133 5.41 -0.69 -12.03
C ASP A 133 4.53 -1.77 -11.37
N PRO A 134 4.01 -2.75 -12.14
CA PRO A 134 3.14 -3.79 -11.60
C PRO A 134 3.80 -4.66 -10.53
N THR A 135 5.12 -4.59 -10.40
CA THR A 135 5.90 -5.35 -9.40
C THR A 135 6.24 -4.53 -8.15
N SER A 136 5.89 -3.25 -8.10
CA SER A 136 5.94 -2.44 -6.88
C SER A 136 4.75 -2.76 -5.96
N ALA A 137 4.85 -2.41 -4.67
CA ALA A 137 3.74 -2.61 -3.74
C ALA A 137 2.44 -1.97 -4.22
N LEU A 138 2.52 -0.73 -4.74
CA LEU A 138 1.36 -0.04 -5.30
C LEU A 138 0.78 -0.77 -6.52
N GLY A 139 1.62 -1.23 -7.46
CA GLY A 139 1.14 -1.96 -8.62
C GLY A 139 0.48 -3.30 -8.28
N ILE A 140 1.04 -4.03 -7.31
CA ILE A 140 0.44 -5.25 -6.76
C ILE A 140 -0.91 -4.93 -6.09
N TRP A 141 -0.96 -3.85 -5.29
CA TRP A 141 -2.19 -3.38 -4.65
C TRP A 141 -3.27 -3.03 -5.67
N GLU A 142 -2.94 -2.26 -6.70
CA GLU A 142 -3.88 -1.86 -7.75
C GLU A 142 -4.43 -3.06 -8.53
N ALA A 143 -3.56 -4.02 -8.86
CA ALA A 143 -3.98 -5.26 -9.52
C ALA A 143 -4.90 -6.10 -8.64
N PHE A 144 -4.71 -6.07 -7.31
CA PHE A 144 -5.59 -6.71 -6.35
C PHE A 144 -6.91 -5.93 -6.21
N ALA A 145 -6.85 -4.61 -6.06
CA ALA A 145 -8.02 -3.74 -5.93
C ALA A 145 -8.91 -3.72 -7.19
N ALA A 146 -8.35 -3.98 -8.37
CA ALA A 146 -9.13 -4.15 -9.58
C ALA A 146 -10.11 -5.34 -9.51
N LYS A 147 -9.79 -6.36 -8.71
CA LYS A 147 -10.64 -7.54 -8.44
C LYS A 147 -11.46 -7.39 -7.15
N HIS A 148 -11.08 -6.49 -6.27
CA HIS A 148 -11.64 -6.26 -4.95
C HIS A 148 -11.81 -4.74 -4.72
N PRO A 149 -12.87 -4.11 -5.28
CA PRO A 149 -13.02 -2.65 -5.31
C PRO A 149 -12.99 -1.96 -3.95
N GLU A 150 -13.36 -2.68 -2.89
CA GLU A 150 -13.31 -2.19 -1.50
C GLU A 150 -11.88 -1.96 -0.98
N TRP A 151 -10.86 -2.39 -1.73
CA TRP A 151 -9.43 -2.13 -1.43
C TRP A 151 -8.92 -0.85 -2.08
N LYS A 152 -9.67 -0.24 -3.01
CA LYS A 152 -9.21 0.93 -3.75
C LYS A 152 -9.01 2.13 -2.81
N GLY A 153 -7.82 2.77 -2.91
CA GLY A 153 -7.53 4.00 -2.16
C GLY A 153 -7.44 3.84 -0.64
N ARG A 154 -7.11 2.65 -0.14
CA ARG A 154 -7.12 2.37 1.30
C ARG A 154 -5.74 2.11 1.93
N ALA A 155 -4.65 2.18 1.16
CA ALA A 155 -3.30 2.09 1.71
C ALA A 155 -2.84 3.42 2.31
N VAL A 156 -1.88 3.36 3.24
CA VAL A 156 -1.29 4.51 3.91
C VAL A 156 0.19 4.59 3.58
N PHE A 157 0.63 5.66 2.93
CA PHE A 157 2.02 5.86 2.53
C PHE A 157 2.67 6.98 3.34
N CYS A 158 3.68 6.63 4.14
CA CYS A 158 4.38 7.58 5.00
C CYS A 158 5.54 8.23 4.26
N MET A 159 5.35 9.51 3.93
CA MET A 159 6.23 10.30 3.08
C MET A 159 7.55 10.61 3.73
N LEU A 160 8.63 10.46 2.97
CA LEU A 160 9.99 10.80 3.36
C LEU A 160 10.62 11.69 2.27
N PRO A 161 10.42 13.02 2.33
CA PRO A 161 10.73 13.91 1.20
C PRO A 161 12.19 14.16 0.91
N SER A 162 13.08 14.06 1.90
CA SER A 162 14.49 14.45 1.78
C SER A 162 15.45 13.41 2.33
N ALA A 163 15.08 12.14 2.30
CA ALA A 163 15.98 11.06 2.66
C ALA A 163 17.18 11.01 1.70
N THR A 164 18.30 10.49 2.20
CA THR A 164 19.46 10.15 1.38
C THR A 164 19.22 8.87 0.59
N GLU A 165 20.07 8.58 -0.39
CA GLU A 165 20.12 7.29 -1.08
C GLU A 165 18.83 6.92 -1.87
N GLY A 166 18.10 7.92 -2.36
CA GLY A 166 16.99 7.72 -3.29
C GLY A 166 15.66 7.34 -2.71
N HIS A 167 15.50 7.40 -1.40
CA HIS A 167 14.19 7.22 -0.74
C HIS A 167 13.26 8.44 -0.87
N ALA A 168 13.79 9.62 -1.25
CA ALA A 168 12.97 10.81 -1.40
C ALA A 168 11.79 10.58 -2.37
N PHE A 169 10.57 10.62 -1.83
CA PHE A 169 9.33 10.41 -2.59
C PHE A 169 9.39 9.17 -3.52
N PHE A 170 9.71 8.02 -2.96
CA PHE A 170 9.79 6.74 -3.68
C PHE A 170 10.89 6.68 -4.74
N GLY A 171 12.03 7.34 -4.47
CA GLY A 171 13.22 7.33 -5.32
C GLY A 171 13.30 8.53 -6.27
N ASP A 172 14.52 9.06 -6.36
CA ASP A 172 14.91 10.13 -7.25
C ASP A 172 16.35 9.94 -7.75
N LYS A 173 16.87 10.91 -8.51
CA LYS A 173 18.29 10.95 -8.97
C LYS A 173 18.75 9.70 -9.70
N GLY A 174 17.85 8.98 -10.34
CA GLY A 174 18.15 7.79 -11.11
C GLY A 174 18.14 6.48 -10.32
N ILE A 175 17.96 6.50 -9.00
CA ILE A 175 17.92 5.27 -8.20
C ILE A 175 16.77 4.38 -8.67
N GLN A 176 17.11 3.12 -9.00
CA GLN A 176 16.18 2.16 -9.61
C GLN A 176 15.40 2.75 -10.80
N GLY A 177 16.05 3.62 -11.59
CA GLY A 177 15.47 4.27 -12.75
C GLY A 177 14.51 5.43 -12.44
N GLN A 178 14.40 5.87 -11.19
CA GLN A 178 13.45 6.91 -10.80
C GLN A 178 14.03 8.32 -10.98
N ALA A 179 13.41 9.11 -11.87
CA ALA A 179 13.83 10.47 -12.11
C ALA A 179 13.31 11.45 -11.05
N THR A 180 14.10 12.46 -10.71
CA THR A 180 13.72 13.51 -9.76
C THR A 180 12.41 14.22 -10.15
N ALA A 181 12.17 14.41 -11.46
CA ALA A 181 10.94 15.01 -11.97
C ALA A 181 9.67 14.20 -11.63
N TRP A 182 9.79 12.92 -11.29
CA TRP A 182 8.64 12.06 -10.98
C TRP A 182 8.20 12.11 -9.51
N ARG A 183 8.94 12.78 -8.63
CA ARG A 183 8.66 12.86 -7.21
C ARG A 183 7.26 13.41 -6.91
N LEU A 184 6.98 14.62 -7.36
CA LEU A 184 5.67 15.27 -7.13
C LEU A 184 4.52 14.60 -7.92
N PRO A 185 4.69 14.15 -9.16
CA PRO A 185 3.71 13.28 -9.83
C PRO A 185 3.31 12.04 -9.03
N LYS A 186 4.24 11.37 -8.33
CA LYS A 186 3.91 10.22 -7.47
C LYS A 186 3.05 10.62 -6.28
N VAL A 187 3.35 11.75 -5.63
CA VAL A 187 2.54 12.26 -4.51
C VAL A 187 1.12 12.58 -4.98
N ARG A 188 0.99 13.27 -6.14
CA ARG A 188 -0.33 13.55 -6.75
C ARG A 188 -1.09 12.27 -7.03
N TYR A 189 -0.43 11.31 -7.66
CA TYR A 189 -1.05 10.03 -8.01
C TYR A 189 -1.65 9.33 -6.78
N LEU A 190 -0.89 9.20 -5.68
CA LEU A 190 -1.39 8.57 -4.46
C LEU A 190 -2.61 9.30 -3.89
N ALA A 191 -2.58 10.63 -3.86
CA ALA A 191 -3.67 11.45 -3.39
C ALA A 191 -4.94 11.32 -4.27
N GLU A 192 -4.77 11.34 -5.59
CA GLU A 192 -5.86 11.18 -6.57
C GLU A 192 -6.48 9.78 -6.54
N GLN A 193 -5.68 8.73 -6.25
CA GLN A 193 -6.19 7.40 -6.02
C GLN A 193 -6.87 7.23 -4.66
N GLY A 194 -6.85 8.23 -3.77
CA GLY A 194 -7.50 8.23 -2.47
C GLY A 194 -6.69 7.55 -1.36
N HIS A 195 -5.41 7.24 -1.58
CA HIS A 195 -4.53 6.74 -0.54
C HIS A 195 -4.24 7.82 0.53
N GLU A 196 -4.12 7.39 1.78
CA GLU A 196 -3.71 8.31 2.85
C GLU A 196 -2.21 8.58 2.76
N LEU A 197 -1.84 9.87 2.81
CA LEU A 197 -0.46 10.30 2.96
C LEU A 197 -0.19 10.60 4.43
N CYS A 198 0.81 9.94 5.02
CA CYS A 198 1.30 10.24 6.35
C CYS A 198 2.72 10.79 6.32
N SER A 199 3.16 11.40 7.40
CA SER A 199 4.52 11.92 7.54
C SER A 199 5.45 10.82 8.09
N HIS A 200 6.68 10.73 7.56
CA HIS A 200 7.76 9.98 8.19
C HIS A 200 8.95 10.90 8.47
N THR A 201 8.65 12.17 8.80
CA THR A 201 9.56 13.30 8.92
C THR A 201 10.21 13.71 7.59
N LEU A 202 11.06 14.72 7.64
CA LEU A 202 11.74 15.23 6.43
C LEU A 202 12.80 14.27 5.90
N TRP A 203 13.65 13.69 6.80
CA TRP A 203 14.77 12.81 6.41
C TRP A 203 15.00 11.62 7.35
N HIS A 204 13.95 11.06 7.94
CA HIS A 204 14.04 9.94 8.88
C HIS A 204 14.85 10.26 10.15
N ALA A 205 14.58 11.43 10.73
CA ALA A 205 15.37 11.96 11.84
C ALA A 205 15.14 11.20 13.16
N ASN A 206 16.20 11.03 13.94
CA ASN A 206 16.11 10.63 15.34
C ASN A 206 15.57 11.80 16.17
N LEU A 207 14.26 11.86 16.37
CA LEU A 207 13.57 12.97 17.04
C LEU A 207 14.02 13.14 18.51
N GLY A 208 14.45 12.07 19.17
CA GLY A 208 14.93 12.13 20.56
C GLY A 208 16.26 12.88 20.73
N LYS A 209 17.01 13.03 19.65
CA LYS A 209 18.28 13.80 19.62
C LYS A 209 18.10 15.25 19.15
N MET A 210 16.89 15.65 18.77
CA MET A 210 16.64 16.99 18.22
C MET A 210 16.16 17.98 19.29
N SER A 211 16.42 19.26 19.04
CA SER A 211 15.79 20.36 19.76
C SER A 211 14.30 20.44 19.38
N ASP A 212 13.49 21.15 20.17
CA ASP A 212 12.08 21.40 19.87
C ASP A 212 11.90 22.05 18.50
N THR A 213 12.72 23.04 18.15
CA THR A 213 12.71 23.67 16.82
C THR A 213 13.06 22.66 15.72
N GLY A 214 14.04 21.77 15.96
CA GLY A 214 14.39 20.72 15.01
C GLY A 214 13.26 19.72 14.78
N VAL A 215 12.55 19.32 15.82
CA VAL A 215 11.37 18.45 15.69
C VAL A 215 10.28 19.13 14.84
N GLN A 216 9.97 20.40 15.13
CA GLN A 216 9.00 21.18 14.36
C GLN A 216 9.44 21.34 12.90
N GLU A 217 10.72 21.59 12.65
CA GLU A 217 11.28 21.65 11.30
C GLU A 217 11.06 20.35 10.52
N GLN A 218 11.34 19.19 11.13
CA GLN A 218 11.20 17.88 10.51
C GLN A 218 9.77 17.64 10.03
N ILE A 219 8.79 17.96 10.83
CA ILE A 219 7.37 17.70 10.52
C ILE A 219 6.84 18.77 9.55
N ALA A 220 7.06 20.06 9.83
CA ALA A 220 6.55 21.14 9.00
C ALA A 220 7.15 21.16 7.59
N ARG A 221 8.46 20.88 7.44
CA ARG A 221 9.09 20.81 6.11
C ARG A 221 8.68 19.57 5.32
N ALA A 222 8.37 18.46 6.00
CA ALA A 222 7.80 17.31 5.32
C ALA A 222 6.43 17.66 4.71
N GLN A 223 5.56 18.37 5.47
CA GLN A 223 4.29 18.88 4.94
C GLN A 223 4.51 19.84 3.78
N LEU A 224 5.40 20.83 3.93
CA LEU A 224 5.71 21.80 2.87
C LEU A 224 6.19 21.13 1.56
N ALA A 225 6.95 20.04 1.67
CA ALA A 225 7.39 19.28 0.50
C ALA A 225 6.22 18.57 -0.20
N VAL A 226 5.27 18.02 0.57
CA VAL A 226 4.03 17.43 0.02
C VAL A 226 3.12 18.50 -0.57
N ASP A 227 3.01 19.68 0.04
CA ASP A 227 2.25 20.82 -0.49
C ASP A 227 2.73 21.23 -1.89
N SER A 228 4.02 21.04 -2.18
CA SER A 228 4.59 21.33 -3.50
C SER A 228 3.99 20.46 -4.62
N ALA A 229 3.32 19.36 -4.29
CA ALA A 229 2.58 18.56 -5.26
C ALA A 229 1.24 19.19 -5.67
N GLY A 230 0.76 20.21 -4.95
CA GLY A 230 -0.48 20.93 -5.26
C GLY A 230 -1.76 20.14 -4.99
N THR A 231 -1.70 19.11 -4.12
CA THR A 231 -2.85 18.25 -3.82
C THR A 231 -3.77 18.81 -2.74
N GLY A 232 -3.31 19.77 -1.94
CA GLY A 232 -4.02 20.28 -0.76
C GLY A 232 -4.08 19.28 0.41
N VAL A 233 -3.44 18.11 0.30
CA VAL A 233 -3.47 17.08 1.34
C VAL A 233 -2.69 17.56 2.56
N GLN A 234 -3.32 17.50 3.73
CA GLN A 234 -2.68 17.70 5.02
C GLN A 234 -2.39 16.33 5.64
N MET A 235 -1.10 16.03 5.88
CA MET A 235 -0.69 14.81 6.57
C MET A 235 -1.02 14.93 8.06
N ARG A 236 -2.06 14.20 8.50
CA ARG A 236 -2.54 14.21 9.88
C ARG A 236 -2.01 13.06 10.72
N THR A 237 -1.27 12.14 10.09
CA THR A 237 -0.64 10.97 10.71
C THR A 237 0.87 11.09 10.60
N LEU A 238 1.61 10.68 11.62
CA LEU A 238 3.07 10.55 11.59
C LEU A 238 3.47 9.15 12.03
N ALA A 239 4.26 8.45 11.22
CA ALA A 239 4.99 7.27 11.66
C ALA A 239 6.33 7.70 12.29
N LEU A 240 6.60 7.23 13.51
CA LEU A 240 7.82 7.63 14.24
C LEU A 240 9.06 6.97 13.64
N PRO A 241 10.01 7.74 13.08
CA PRO A 241 11.29 7.17 12.66
C PRO A 241 11.99 6.48 13.82
N LEU A 242 12.50 5.27 13.58
CA LEU A 242 13.21 4.45 14.58
C LEU A 242 12.36 4.10 15.82
N GLY A 243 11.09 4.44 15.85
CA GLY A 243 10.24 4.35 17.04
C GLY A 243 10.65 5.31 18.16
N ILE A 244 11.43 6.35 17.87
CA ILE A 244 12.01 7.24 18.88
C ILE A 244 11.19 8.52 19.03
N TRP A 245 10.71 8.75 20.23
CA TRP A 245 9.95 9.94 20.59
C TRP A 245 10.85 11.17 20.79
N PRO A 246 10.38 12.38 20.45
CA PRO A 246 11.04 13.61 20.89
C PRO A 246 10.91 13.78 22.40
N LYS A 247 11.80 14.54 23.01
CA LYS A 247 11.75 14.86 24.45
C LYS A 247 10.42 15.57 24.79
N ASN A 248 10.02 16.52 23.98
CA ASN A 248 8.76 17.23 24.09
C ASN A 248 7.71 16.60 23.17
N ARG A 249 6.95 15.64 23.69
CA ARG A 249 5.91 14.92 22.94
C ARG A 249 4.74 15.79 22.50
N ALA A 250 4.50 16.94 23.14
CA ALA A 250 3.43 17.85 22.77
C ALA A 250 3.60 18.37 21.32
N LEU A 251 4.85 18.47 20.84
CA LEU A 251 5.17 18.84 19.48
C LEU A 251 4.66 17.86 18.42
N LEU A 252 4.31 16.63 18.81
CA LEU A 252 3.68 15.66 17.90
C LEU A 252 2.17 15.87 17.76
N ARG A 253 1.56 16.80 18.49
CA ARG A 253 0.15 17.17 18.29
C ARG A 253 0.00 18.32 17.32
N SER A 254 0.80 19.37 17.51
CA SER A 254 0.80 20.54 16.64
C SER A 254 2.07 21.34 16.81
N GLY A 255 2.40 22.08 15.79
CA GLY A 255 3.54 22.97 15.82
C GLY A 255 3.65 23.81 14.56
N SER A 256 4.72 24.59 14.50
CA SER A 256 5.03 25.40 13.32
C SER A 256 6.52 25.58 13.17
N TRP A 257 6.94 25.80 11.95
CA TRP A 257 8.30 26.17 11.61
C TRP A 257 8.29 27.33 10.63
N THR A 258 9.14 28.32 10.87
CA THR A 258 9.34 29.46 9.99
C THR A 258 10.63 29.32 9.23
N ASP A 259 10.55 29.30 7.91
CA ASP A 259 11.70 29.26 7.03
C ASP A 259 12.57 30.52 7.26
N PRO A 260 13.85 30.35 7.66
CA PRO A 260 14.73 31.49 7.95
C PRO A 260 15.02 32.35 6.73
N ARG A 261 14.90 31.82 5.51
CA ARG A 261 15.14 32.54 4.25
C ARG A 261 13.89 33.26 3.75
N SER A 262 12.81 32.49 3.50
CA SER A 262 11.57 33.05 2.93
C SER A 262 10.66 33.72 3.96
N LYS A 263 10.94 33.56 5.27
CA LYS A 263 10.10 34.00 6.39
C LYS A 263 8.68 33.41 6.37
N ARG A 264 8.43 32.43 5.53
CA ARG A 264 7.14 31.72 5.46
C ARG A 264 7.01 30.75 6.64
N THR A 265 5.88 30.79 7.33
CA THR A 265 5.55 29.87 8.42
C THR A 265 4.67 28.74 7.89
N THR A 266 5.08 27.50 8.14
CA THR A 266 4.29 26.29 7.90
C THR A 266 3.84 25.74 9.24
N ARG A 267 2.52 25.49 9.37
CA ARG A 267 1.90 24.86 10.55
C ARG A 267 1.55 23.42 10.24
N TYR A 268 1.52 22.59 11.27
CA TYR A 268 1.03 21.21 11.19
C TYR A 268 0.18 20.88 12.41
N THR A 269 -0.69 19.90 12.23
CA THR A 269 -1.47 19.27 13.31
C THR A 269 -1.55 17.78 13.00
N LEU A 270 -1.27 16.93 13.99
CA LEU A 270 -1.34 15.48 13.84
C LEU A 270 -2.44 14.94 14.75
N ASP A 271 -3.20 14.00 14.21
CA ASP A 271 -4.28 13.28 14.89
C ASP A 271 -3.85 11.89 15.31
N ALA A 272 -2.79 11.36 14.67
CA ALA A 272 -2.31 10.01 14.92
C ALA A 272 -0.77 9.92 14.89
N ILE A 273 -0.24 9.12 15.82
CA ILE A 273 1.17 8.70 15.83
C ILE A 273 1.25 7.18 15.74
N LEU A 274 1.94 6.69 14.74
CA LEU A 274 2.20 5.27 14.53
C LEU A 274 3.53 4.87 15.16
N MET A 275 3.49 3.89 16.05
CA MET A 275 4.68 3.29 16.66
C MET A 275 5.29 2.25 15.72
N VAL A 276 6.58 1.93 15.90
CA VAL A 276 7.28 0.90 15.11
C VAL A 276 6.91 -0.53 15.50
N ALA A 277 6.31 -0.72 16.66
CA ALA A 277 5.95 -2.03 17.20
C ALA A 277 4.84 -1.91 18.26
N GLY A 278 4.47 -3.02 18.87
CA GLY A 278 3.52 -3.05 20.00
C GLY A 278 2.36 -4.03 19.80
N GLY A 279 2.27 -4.66 18.63
CA GLY A 279 1.21 -5.62 18.31
C GLY A 279 -0.02 -4.96 17.68
N PRO A 280 -1.16 -5.67 17.60
CA PRO A 280 -2.39 -5.09 17.06
C PRO A 280 -2.92 -3.97 17.96
N SER A 281 -3.51 -2.96 17.34
CA SER A 281 -4.08 -1.81 18.05
C SER A 281 -5.38 -2.20 18.76
N PRO A 282 -5.66 -1.67 19.95
CA PRO A 282 -7.02 -1.66 20.48
C PRO A 282 -7.99 -1.05 19.45
N SER A 283 -9.25 -1.45 19.51
CA SER A 283 -10.33 -0.81 18.76
C SER A 283 -10.45 0.68 19.12
N PRO A 284 -10.82 1.58 18.20
CA PRO A 284 -11.07 2.98 18.54
C PRO A 284 -12.27 3.18 19.47
N PHE A 285 -13.03 2.14 19.75
CA PHE A 285 -14.11 2.12 20.75
C PHE A 285 -13.66 1.62 22.12
N ASP A 286 -12.46 1.00 22.21
CA ASP A 286 -11.85 0.56 23.46
C ASP A 286 -11.25 1.77 24.21
N PRO A 287 -11.50 1.96 25.52
CA PRO A 287 -10.89 3.03 26.31
C PRO A 287 -9.35 3.06 26.32
N ARG A 288 -8.71 1.94 26.01
CA ARG A 288 -7.24 1.84 25.90
C ARG A 288 -6.68 2.37 24.59
N PHE A 289 -7.53 2.71 23.63
CA PHE A 289 -7.06 3.26 22.35
C PHE A 289 -6.49 4.66 22.53
N ASP A 290 -5.22 4.82 22.21
CA ASP A 290 -4.57 6.12 22.16
C ASP A 290 -4.16 6.44 20.70
N PRO A 291 -4.84 7.39 20.04
CA PRO A 291 -4.47 7.78 18.69
C PRO A 291 -3.06 8.38 18.61
N MET A 292 -2.54 8.90 19.73
CA MET A 292 -1.17 9.44 19.78
C MET A 292 -0.11 8.36 20.05
N ALA A 293 -0.46 7.07 20.11
CA ALA A 293 0.47 5.98 20.31
C ALA A 293 -0.08 4.66 19.72
N ILE A 294 -0.47 4.66 18.46
CA ILE A 294 -1.04 3.50 17.77
C ILE A 294 0.06 2.44 17.54
N PRO A 295 -0.05 1.26 18.17
CA PRO A 295 0.91 0.19 17.95
C PRO A 295 0.75 -0.43 16.57
N ARG A 296 1.85 -0.98 16.04
CA ARG A 296 1.86 -1.66 14.75
C ARG A 296 2.47 -3.06 14.84
N VAL A 297 2.23 -3.84 13.80
CA VAL A 297 2.81 -5.16 13.60
C VAL A 297 3.68 -5.13 12.37
N GLN A 298 5.00 -5.36 12.53
CA GLN A 298 5.91 -5.53 11.41
C GLN A 298 5.60 -6.85 10.68
N VAL A 299 5.40 -6.79 9.38
CA VAL A 299 5.13 -7.98 8.57
C VAL A 299 6.46 -8.58 8.08
N VAL A 300 6.95 -9.55 8.82
CA VAL A 300 8.23 -10.25 8.58
C VAL A 300 7.99 -11.77 8.63
N GLY A 301 8.55 -12.50 7.69
CA GLY A 301 8.40 -13.96 7.66
C GLY A 301 6.92 -14.38 7.72
N ASN A 302 6.53 -15.17 8.71
CA ASN A 302 5.16 -15.65 8.92
C ASN A 302 4.41 -14.86 10.01
N ALA A 303 4.86 -13.65 10.35
CA ALA A 303 4.27 -12.87 11.44
C ALA A 303 2.80 -12.53 11.19
N LEU A 304 2.40 -12.30 9.93
CA LEU A 304 1.01 -12.00 9.57
C LEU A 304 0.12 -13.23 9.81
N GLU A 305 0.48 -14.37 9.26
CA GLU A 305 -0.27 -15.63 9.41
C GLU A 305 -0.44 -15.97 10.88
N GLN A 306 0.64 -15.93 11.65
CA GLN A 306 0.63 -16.20 13.10
C GLN A 306 -0.25 -15.21 13.88
N LEU A 307 -0.24 -13.94 13.50
CA LEU A 307 -1.12 -12.94 14.08
C LEU A 307 -2.58 -13.29 13.81
N LEU A 308 -2.94 -13.52 12.55
CA LEU A 308 -4.33 -13.79 12.16
C LEU A 308 -4.85 -15.08 12.80
N ASP A 309 -4.03 -16.14 12.86
CA ASP A 309 -4.37 -17.40 13.54
C ASP A 309 -4.62 -17.19 15.03
N ARG A 310 -3.77 -16.44 15.70
CA ARG A 310 -3.93 -16.09 17.12
C ARG A 310 -5.21 -15.29 17.37
N LEU A 311 -5.49 -14.26 16.54
CA LEU A 311 -6.69 -13.45 16.70
C LEU A 311 -7.98 -14.25 16.48
N GLU A 312 -7.95 -15.21 15.55
CA GLU A 312 -9.07 -16.12 15.32
C GLU A 312 -9.24 -17.09 16.51
N ALA A 313 -8.17 -17.73 16.95
CA ALA A 313 -8.19 -18.71 18.04
C ALA A 313 -8.62 -18.11 19.38
N THR A 314 -8.25 -16.85 19.64
CA THR A 314 -8.59 -16.16 20.89
C THR A 314 -9.92 -15.40 20.83
N GLY A 315 -10.52 -15.27 19.66
CA GLY A 315 -11.73 -14.46 19.46
C GLY A 315 -11.54 -12.96 19.74
N THR A 316 -10.29 -12.48 19.77
CA THR A 316 -9.99 -11.09 20.17
C THR A 316 -9.98 -10.10 19.00
N ARG A 317 -10.18 -10.56 17.76
CA ARG A 317 -10.25 -9.67 16.58
C ARG A 317 -11.49 -8.77 16.63
N TYR A 318 -11.34 -7.55 16.10
CA TYR A 318 -12.50 -6.71 15.80
C TYR A 318 -13.39 -7.38 14.75
N VAL A 319 -14.70 -7.39 14.98
CA VAL A 319 -15.70 -7.84 13.99
C VAL A 319 -16.81 -6.81 13.91
N ALA A 320 -17.06 -6.30 12.71
CA ALA A 320 -18.13 -5.32 12.49
C ALA A 320 -19.51 -5.92 12.76
N GLY A 321 -20.35 -5.17 13.48
CA GLY A 321 -21.77 -5.43 13.64
C GLY A 321 -22.61 -5.02 12.42
N ARG A 322 -23.91 -5.15 12.55
CA ARG A 322 -24.89 -4.63 11.58
C ARG A 322 -25.10 -3.14 11.76
#